data_7dc2e417f48f1f66afd76bdecc01aad4
#
_entry.id   7dc2e417f48f1f66afd76bdecc01aad4
#
_cell.length_a   1.000
_cell.length_b   1.000
_cell.length_c   1.000
_cell.angle_alpha   90.00
_cell.angle_beta   90.00
_cell.angle_gamma   90.00
#
_symmetry.space_group_name_H-M   'P 1'
#
loop_
_entity.id
_entity.type
_entity.pdbx_description
1 polymer ?
#
loop_
_entity_poly.entity_id
_entity_poly.type
_entity_poly.pdbx_seq_one_letter_code
_entity_poly.pdbx_strand_id
1 'polypeptide(L)'
;MNYRMLMSFGMLTLIASSAFAADTAAKLDQQLCSVCHGPGGTTSSELFPQLAAQPAPYFMVQMKAFRDKSRQDENAKRFMWGIASRLSDDDIKQLAAYFEAQTAAHKGVIADQLKYDAGKAIFNQGKPEKSVPACISCHGAKGEGKEVTPRLGGQHEAYLKRQLKVFYGNDRPAATAMHEVVKGLTEKDVEAIAHYLQAQ
;
A
#
# COMPACT_ATOMS: atom_id res chain seq x y z
N MET A 1 -52.42 26.67 -20.25
CA MET A 1 -52.57 25.29 -19.77
C MET A 1 -51.19 24.76 -19.47
N ASN A 2 -50.93 24.45 -18.17
CA ASN A 2 -49.62 24.37 -17.58
C ASN A 2 -48.96 23.00 -17.74
N TYR A 3 -47.74 22.99 -18.27
CA TYR A 3 -46.80 21.87 -18.15
C TYR A 3 -45.44 22.37 -17.64
N ARG A 4 -45.30 22.44 -16.34
CA ARG A 4 -44.00 22.61 -15.70
C ARG A 4 -44.09 22.09 -14.26
N MET A 5 -43.81 20.82 -14.05
CA MET A 5 -43.38 20.33 -12.72
C MET A 5 -43.15 18.83 -12.76
N LEU A 6 -41.98 18.37 -13.23
CA LEU A 6 -41.48 17.03 -13.00
C LEU A 6 -40.01 16.94 -13.46
N MET A 7 -39.08 17.56 -12.72
CA MET A 7 -37.64 17.21 -12.77
C MET A 7 -36.98 17.79 -11.53
N SER A 8 -36.95 17.10 -10.42
CA SER A 8 -36.06 17.42 -9.27
C SER A 8 -36.02 16.35 -8.18
N PHE A 9 -36.14 15.06 -8.49
CA PHE A 9 -36.04 14.02 -7.44
C PHE A 9 -34.92 12.99 -7.60
N GLY A 10 -34.11 13.08 -8.69
CA GLY A 10 -33.11 12.04 -8.99
C GLY A 10 -31.69 12.24 -8.42
N MET A 11 -31.36 13.45 -7.93
CA MET A 11 -29.97 13.81 -7.63
C MET A 11 -29.56 13.76 -6.14
N LEU A 12 -30.56 13.62 -5.24
CA LEU A 12 -30.28 13.65 -3.79
C LEU A 12 -29.87 12.30 -3.19
N THR A 13 -30.20 11.20 -3.84
CA THR A 13 -29.96 9.85 -3.29
C THR A 13 -28.52 9.33 -3.45
N LEU A 14 -27.80 9.78 -4.49
CA LEU A 14 -26.40 9.35 -4.72
C LEU A 14 -25.40 10.00 -3.75
N ILE A 15 -25.66 11.22 -3.30
CA ILE A 15 -24.78 11.95 -2.38
C ILE A 15 -24.86 11.37 -0.96
N ALA A 16 -26.05 10.93 -0.55
CA ALA A 16 -26.25 10.36 0.78
C ALA A 16 -25.53 9.00 0.96
N SER A 17 -25.50 8.16 -0.08
CA SER A 17 -24.87 6.84 -0.02
C SER A 17 -23.34 6.90 0.11
N SER A 18 -22.69 7.84 -0.56
CA SER A 18 -21.22 8.00 -0.49
C SER A 18 -20.77 8.60 0.85
N ALA A 19 -21.54 9.51 1.44
CA ALA A 19 -21.21 10.07 2.75
C ALA A 19 -21.34 9.03 3.87
N PHE A 20 -22.34 8.15 3.79
CA PHE A 20 -22.53 7.07 4.78
C PHE A 20 -21.42 6.02 4.73
N ALA A 21 -20.96 5.64 3.54
CA ALA A 21 -19.85 4.71 3.36
C ALA A 21 -18.52 5.28 3.88
N ALA A 22 -18.25 6.57 3.65
CA ALA A 22 -17.05 7.23 4.14
C ALA A 22 -17.02 7.32 5.68
N ASP A 23 -18.16 7.57 6.33
CA ASP A 23 -18.28 7.59 7.79
C ASP A 23 -18.04 6.19 8.39
N THR A 24 -18.53 5.14 7.75
CA THR A 24 -18.31 3.75 8.17
C THR A 24 -16.83 3.37 8.07
N ALA A 25 -16.16 3.67 6.97
CA ALA A 25 -14.73 3.38 6.80
C ALA A 25 -13.86 4.15 7.79
N ALA A 26 -14.16 5.42 8.06
CA ALA A 26 -13.45 6.21 9.06
C ALA A 26 -13.63 5.65 10.48
N LYS A 27 -14.81 5.14 10.82
CA LYS A 27 -15.04 4.46 12.11
C LYS A 27 -14.28 3.13 12.21
N LEU A 28 -14.26 2.33 11.15
CA LEU A 28 -13.47 1.10 11.09
C LEU A 28 -11.96 1.39 11.22
N ASP A 29 -11.46 2.45 10.58
CA ASP A 29 -10.08 2.89 10.75
C ASP A 29 -9.81 3.20 12.23
N GLN A 30 -10.60 4.07 12.85
CA GLN A 30 -10.42 4.48 14.25
C GLN A 30 -10.48 3.31 15.24
N GLN A 31 -11.37 2.35 15.03
CA GLN A 31 -11.61 1.26 15.96
C GLN A 31 -10.66 0.07 15.79
N LEU A 32 -10.13 -0.13 14.60
CA LEU A 32 -9.42 -1.35 14.26
C LEU A 32 -8.03 -1.11 13.64
N CYS A 33 -7.91 -0.22 12.66
CA CYS A 33 -6.68 -0.09 11.87
C CYS A 33 -5.69 0.89 12.51
N SER A 34 -6.19 2.04 13.00
CA SER A 34 -5.36 3.16 13.46
C SER A 34 -4.50 2.84 14.69
N VAL A 35 -4.87 1.82 15.48
CA VAL A 35 -4.09 1.37 16.64
C VAL A 35 -2.66 0.97 16.24
N CYS A 36 -2.51 0.37 15.05
CA CYS A 36 -1.22 -0.06 14.51
C CYS A 36 -0.74 0.81 13.35
N HIS A 37 -1.64 1.16 12.44
CA HIS A 37 -1.31 1.89 11.21
C HIS A 37 -1.42 3.41 11.34
N GLY A 38 -1.81 3.92 12.52
CA GLY A 38 -2.04 5.33 12.77
C GLY A 38 -3.32 5.87 12.12
N PRO A 39 -3.83 7.02 12.57
CA PRO A 39 -5.02 7.64 12.01
C PRO A 39 -4.87 7.91 10.51
N GLY A 40 -5.88 7.53 9.73
CA GLY A 40 -5.85 7.66 8.28
C GLY A 40 -4.75 6.82 7.61
N GLY A 41 -4.21 5.81 8.31
CA GLY A 41 -3.17 4.94 7.78
C GLY A 41 -1.78 5.56 7.77
N THR A 42 -1.51 6.57 8.61
CA THR A 42 -0.19 7.20 8.75
C THR A 42 0.36 6.95 10.14
N THR A 43 1.39 6.11 10.26
CA THR A 43 2.02 5.70 11.51
C THR A 43 3.49 6.09 11.56
N SER A 44 4.00 6.36 12.77
CA SER A 44 5.44 6.51 13.03
C SER A 44 6.13 5.18 13.36
N SER A 45 5.36 4.10 13.54
CA SER A 45 5.90 2.78 13.88
C SER A 45 6.45 2.08 12.62
N GLU A 46 7.75 1.85 12.58
CA GLU A 46 8.41 1.11 11.49
C GLU A 46 8.00 -0.38 11.41
N LEU A 47 7.32 -0.89 12.43
CA LEU A 47 6.80 -2.26 12.44
C LEU A 47 5.61 -2.41 11.48
N PHE A 48 4.76 -1.39 11.41
CA PHE A 48 3.53 -1.40 10.61
C PHE A 48 3.67 -0.52 9.37
N PRO A 49 3.11 -0.93 8.21
CA PRO A 49 3.20 -0.12 7.00
C PRO A 49 2.28 1.09 7.03
N GLN A 50 2.68 2.13 6.28
CA GLN A 50 1.80 3.20 5.87
C GLN A 50 0.73 2.65 4.93
N LEU A 51 -0.53 3.03 5.18
CA LEU A 51 -1.68 2.66 4.33
C LEU A 51 -2.20 3.84 3.52
N ALA A 52 -1.90 5.07 3.95
CA ALA A 52 -2.34 6.29 3.29
C ALA A 52 -1.88 6.35 1.82
N ALA A 53 -2.79 6.74 0.93
CA ALA A 53 -2.61 6.80 -0.52
C ALA A 53 -2.20 5.45 -1.17
N GLN A 54 -2.47 4.31 -0.52
CA GLN A 54 -2.24 3.00 -1.13
C GLN A 54 -3.36 2.72 -2.16
N PRO A 55 -3.03 2.28 -3.39
CA PRO A 55 -4.04 1.96 -4.39
C PRO A 55 -5.09 0.98 -3.87
N ALA A 56 -6.38 1.33 -4.03
CA ALA A 56 -7.49 0.53 -3.53
C ALA A 56 -7.48 -0.92 -4.03
N PRO A 57 -7.21 -1.22 -5.32
CA PRO A 57 -7.12 -2.60 -5.78
C PRO A 57 -6.01 -3.39 -5.08
N TYR A 58 -4.83 -2.77 -4.85
CA TYR A 58 -3.75 -3.42 -4.11
C TYR A 58 -4.16 -3.72 -2.67
N PHE A 59 -4.75 -2.74 -1.96
CA PHE A 59 -5.23 -2.93 -0.60
C PHE A 59 -6.21 -4.11 -0.52
N MET A 60 -7.20 -4.16 -1.42
CA MET A 60 -8.20 -5.25 -1.47
C MET A 60 -7.55 -6.62 -1.69
N VAL A 61 -6.57 -6.72 -2.61
CA VAL A 61 -5.83 -7.97 -2.84
C VAL A 61 -5.10 -8.41 -1.58
N GLN A 62 -4.43 -7.48 -0.88
CA GLN A 62 -3.71 -7.84 0.34
C GLN A 62 -4.64 -8.25 1.49
N MET A 63 -5.77 -7.56 1.68
CA MET A 63 -6.74 -7.92 2.72
C MET A 63 -7.36 -9.29 2.46
N LYS A 64 -7.67 -9.64 1.22
CA LYS A 64 -8.11 -10.99 0.83
C LYS A 64 -7.03 -12.03 1.09
N ALA A 65 -5.77 -11.74 0.74
CA ALA A 65 -4.66 -12.65 0.97
C ALA A 65 -4.35 -12.87 2.47
N PHE A 66 -4.63 -11.90 3.34
CA PHE A 66 -4.59 -12.10 4.79
C PHE A 66 -5.77 -12.95 5.28
N ARG A 67 -6.98 -12.71 4.78
CA ARG A 67 -8.20 -13.41 5.19
C ARG A 67 -8.20 -14.88 4.79
N ASP A 68 -7.74 -15.19 3.60
CA ASP A 68 -7.60 -16.58 3.09
C ASP A 68 -6.27 -17.24 3.50
N LYS A 69 -5.42 -16.51 4.23
CA LYS A 69 -4.12 -16.95 4.74
C LYS A 69 -3.11 -17.34 3.66
N SER A 70 -3.29 -16.91 2.42
CA SER A 70 -2.32 -17.14 1.34
C SER A 70 -1.07 -16.30 1.51
N ARG A 71 -1.16 -15.12 2.14
CA ARG A 71 -0.01 -14.34 2.56
C ARG A 71 0.47 -14.81 3.93
N GLN A 72 1.68 -15.39 3.99
CA GLN A 72 2.15 -16.17 5.12
C GLN A 72 3.38 -15.60 5.84
N ASP A 73 3.85 -14.39 5.51
CA ASP A 73 4.94 -13.78 6.27
C ASP A 73 4.58 -13.63 7.77
N GLU A 74 5.60 -13.66 8.62
CA GLU A 74 5.43 -13.71 10.08
C GLU A 74 4.50 -12.62 10.62
N ASN A 75 4.66 -11.38 10.13
CA ASN A 75 3.82 -10.27 10.58
C ASN A 75 2.38 -10.39 10.05
N ALA A 76 2.17 -10.99 8.87
CA ALA A 76 0.85 -11.30 8.37
C ALA A 76 0.11 -12.27 9.31
N LYS A 77 0.78 -13.36 9.70
CA LYS A 77 0.23 -14.36 10.64
C LYS A 77 -0.08 -13.75 12.00
N ARG A 78 0.88 -12.99 12.52
CA ARG A 78 0.82 -12.44 13.88
C ARG A 78 -0.25 -11.36 14.05
N PHE A 79 -0.42 -10.50 13.06
CA PHE A 79 -1.24 -9.29 13.20
C PHE A 79 -2.47 -9.29 12.29
N MET A 80 -2.30 -9.62 11.00
CA MET A 80 -3.32 -9.29 10.01
C MET A 80 -4.35 -10.40 9.76
N TRP A 81 -4.03 -11.67 9.97
CA TRP A 81 -4.99 -12.75 9.76
C TRP A 81 -6.24 -12.59 10.65
N GLY A 82 -6.04 -12.29 11.94
CA GLY A 82 -7.14 -12.08 12.88
C GLY A 82 -7.96 -10.82 12.58
N ILE A 83 -7.32 -9.77 12.06
CA ILE A 83 -8.00 -8.55 11.67
C ILE A 83 -8.81 -8.79 10.39
N ALA A 84 -8.18 -9.32 9.34
CA ALA A 84 -8.82 -9.52 8.04
C ALA A 84 -9.98 -10.52 8.08
N SER A 85 -9.94 -11.52 8.97
CA SER A 85 -11.02 -12.50 9.14
C SER A 85 -12.34 -11.90 9.64
N ARG A 86 -12.31 -10.71 10.22
CA ARG A 86 -13.49 -10.03 10.77
C ARG A 86 -14.15 -9.07 9.78
N LEU A 87 -13.53 -8.83 8.62
CA LEU A 87 -14.00 -7.86 7.64
C LEU A 87 -14.78 -8.54 6.52
N SER A 88 -15.94 -7.97 6.19
CA SER A 88 -16.69 -8.33 4.99
C SER A 88 -16.00 -7.80 3.72
N ASP A 89 -16.45 -8.23 2.54
CA ASP A 89 -15.97 -7.68 1.28
C ASP A 89 -16.32 -6.19 1.13
N ASP A 90 -17.47 -5.76 1.66
CA ASP A 90 -17.86 -4.36 1.66
C ASP A 90 -16.98 -3.52 2.58
N ASP A 91 -16.64 -4.00 3.78
CA ASP A 91 -15.70 -3.34 4.69
C ASP A 91 -14.34 -3.15 4.01
N ILE A 92 -13.81 -4.20 3.39
CA ILE A 92 -12.54 -4.16 2.67
C ILE A 92 -12.58 -3.14 1.53
N LYS A 93 -13.67 -3.09 0.77
CA LYS A 93 -13.86 -2.15 -0.33
C LYS A 93 -13.93 -0.70 0.18
N GLN A 94 -14.68 -0.45 1.26
CA GLN A 94 -14.82 0.88 1.85
C GLN A 94 -13.49 1.36 2.45
N LEU A 95 -12.77 0.50 3.18
CA LEU A 95 -11.44 0.80 3.72
C LEU A 95 -10.42 1.05 2.61
N ALA A 96 -10.48 0.30 1.51
CA ALA A 96 -9.60 0.50 0.36
C ALA A 96 -9.77 1.91 -0.24
N ALA A 97 -11.01 2.32 -0.50
CA ALA A 97 -11.32 3.66 -1.00
C ALA A 97 -10.94 4.75 0.01
N TYR A 98 -11.17 4.50 1.30
CA TYR A 98 -10.81 5.43 2.38
C TYR A 98 -9.30 5.67 2.43
N PHE A 99 -8.46 4.61 2.44
CA PHE A 99 -7.01 4.78 2.51
C PHE A 99 -6.41 5.34 1.22
N GLU A 100 -6.94 4.98 0.05
CA GLU A 100 -6.51 5.57 -1.23
C GLU A 100 -6.73 7.08 -1.27
N ALA A 101 -7.81 7.58 -0.68
CA ALA A 101 -8.14 9.00 -0.60
C ALA A 101 -7.32 9.79 0.44
N GLN A 102 -6.58 9.11 1.33
CA GLN A 102 -5.76 9.80 2.32
C GLN A 102 -4.52 10.43 1.68
N THR A 103 -4.04 11.52 2.31
CA THR A 103 -2.75 12.11 1.93
C THR A 103 -1.62 11.15 2.25
N ALA A 104 -0.73 10.93 1.28
CA ALA A 104 0.45 10.08 1.50
C ALA A 104 1.25 10.55 2.71
N ALA A 105 1.82 9.59 3.43
CA ALA A 105 2.68 9.86 4.58
C ALA A 105 3.83 10.83 4.22
N HIS A 106 4.28 11.58 5.21
CA HIS A 106 5.42 12.47 5.05
C HIS A 106 6.68 11.70 4.67
N LYS A 107 7.51 12.35 3.87
CA LYS A 107 8.81 11.81 3.45
C LYS A 107 9.71 11.60 4.66
N GLY A 108 10.39 10.48 4.69
CA GLY A 108 11.45 10.23 5.64
C GLY A 108 12.68 11.11 5.41
N VAL A 109 13.58 11.09 6.37
CA VAL A 109 14.83 11.85 6.31
C VAL A 109 15.88 11.11 5.49
N ILE A 110 16.61 11.82 4.62
CA ILE A 110 17.79 11.29 3.95
C ILE A 110 18.95 11.35 4.94
N ALA A 111 19.17 10.26 5.66
CA ALA A 111 20.26 10.16 6.64
C ALA A 111 21.62 9.81 6.01
N ASP A 112 21.61 9.19 4.83
CA ASP A 112 22.80 8.76 4.10
C ASP A 112 22.62 9.07 2.59
N GLN A 113 23.31 10.10 2.13
CA GLN A 113 23.20 10.57 0.74
C GLN A 113 23.74 9.53 -0.27
N LEU A 114 24.81 8.82 0.06
CA LEU A 114 25.36 7.79 -0.85
C LEU A 114 24.39 6.64 -1.03
N LYS A 115 23.79 6.20 0.07
CA LYS A 115 22.77 5.15 0.04
C LYS A 115 21.52 5.61 -0.73
N TYR A 116 21.07 6.84 -0.52
CA TYR A 116 19.97 7.45 -1.26
C TYR A 116 20.23 7.47 -2.77
N ASP A 117 21.41 7.93 -3.20
CA ASP A 117 21.75 8.04 -4.61
C ASP A 117 21.87 6.67 -5.28
N ALA A 118 22.46 5.69 -4.58
CA ALA A 118 22.51 4.30 -5.04
C ALA A 118 21.10 3.71 -5.20
N GLY A 119 20.22 3.90 -4.21
CA GLY A 119 18.83 3.44 -4.27
C GLY A 119 18.04 4.09 -5.40
N LYS A 120 18.22 5.40 -5.59
CA LYS A 120 17.64 6.16 -6.71
C LYS A 120 18.08 5.61 -8.06
N ALA A 121 19.36 5.31 -8.23
CA ALA A 121 19.89 4.73 -9.47
C ALA A 121 19.23 3.37 -9.76
N ILE A 122 19.17 2.48 -8.77
CA ILE A 122 18.55 1.15 -8.94
C ILE A 122 17.05 1.30 -9.20
N PHE A 123 16.34 2.17 -8.49
CA PHE A 123 14.91 2.38 -8.69
C PHE A 123 14.58 2.83 -10.11
N ASN A 124 15.37 3.79 -10.64
CA ASN A 124 15.12 4.38 -11.96
C ASN A 124 15.64 3.55 -13.13
N GLN A 125 16.73 2.79 -12.95
CA GLN A 125 17.44 2.12 -14.04
C GLN A 125 17.42 0.60 -13.93
N GLY A 126 17.09 0.05 -12.75
CA GLY A 126 17.25 -1.37 -12.48
C GLY A 126 18.72 -1.80 -12.38
N LYS A 127 18.94 -3.09 -12.60
CA LYS A 127 20.27 -3.72 -12.74
C LYS A 127 20.19 -4.71 -13.90
N PRO A 128 20.28 -4.25 -15.16
CA PRO A 128 20.06 -5.09 -16.35
C PRO A 128 20.98 -6.32 -16.37
N GLU A 129 22.23 -6.17 -15.91
CA GLU A 129 23.21 -7.25 -15.81
C GLU A 129 22.82 -8.35 -14.81
N LYS A 130 21.81 -8.08 -13.96
CA LYS A 130 21.25 -9.02 -12.99
C LYS A 130 19.77 -9.33 -13.29
N SER A 131 19.29 -8.97 -14.46
CA SER A 131 17.86 -9.14 -14.85
C SER A 131 16.88 -8.45 -13.93
N VAL A 132 17.27 -7.36 -13.25
CA VAL A 132 16.41 -6.53 -12.43
C VAL A 132 15.89 -5.36 -13.28
N PRO A 133 14.60 -5.30 -13.61
CA PRO A 133 14.02 -4.18 -14.34
C PRO A 133 14.02 -2.91 -13.48
N ALA A 134 13.91 -1.76 -14.13
CA ALA A 134 13.70 -0.50 -13.44
C ALA A 134 12.39 -0.53 -12.64
N CYS A 135 12.46 -0.26 -11.33
CA CYS A 135 11.30 -0.34 -10.43
C CYS A 135 10.22 0.68 -10.81
N ILE A 136 10.66 1.84 -11.33
CA ILE A 136 9.81 2.92 -11.83
C ILE A 136 8.81 2.45 -12.90
N SER A 137 9.14 1.41 -13.68
CA SER A 137 8.27 0.92 -14.77
C SER A 137 6.94 0.36 -14.28
N CYS A 138 6.90 -0.16 -13.05
CA CYS A 138 5.70 -0.70 -12.44
C CYS A 138 5.19 0.19 -11.29
N HIS A 139 6.10 0.69 -10.43
CA HIS A 139 5.72 1.40 -9.22
C HIS A 139 5.53 2.91 -9.41
N GLY A 140 5.78 3.44 -10.62
CA GLY A 140 5.65 4.87 -10.94
C GLY A 140 6.86 5.71 -10.54
N ALA A 141 6.93 6.95 -11.05
CA ALA A 141 8.10 7.81 -10.96
C ALA A 141 8.50 8.22 -9.54
N LYS A 142 7.53 8.23 -8.62
CA LYS A 142 7.71 8.54 -7.20
C LYS A 142 7.39 7.34 -6.30
N GLY A 143 7.29 6.15 -6.90
CA GLY A 143 6.83 4.97 -6.19
C GLY A 143 5.36 5.06 -5.74
N GLU A 144 4.54 5.80 -6.46
CA GLU A 144 3.12 6.01 -6.13
C GLU A 144 2.25 4.78 -6.31
N GLY A 145 2.70 3.83 -7.13
CA GLY A 145 1.94 2.63 -7.46
C GLY A 145 0.76 2.89 -8.40
N LYS A 146 0.13 1.85 -8.85
CA LYS A 146 -1.09 1.89 -9.65
C LYS A 146 -1.80 0.54 -9.63
N GLU A 147 -3.12 0.54 -9.51
CA GLU A 147 -3.94 -0.68 -9.51
C GLU A 147 -3.46 -1.70 -8.46
N VAL A 148 -3.03 -2.90 -8.88
CA VAL A 148 -2.53 -3.95 -7.99
C VAL A 148 -1.04 -3.81 -7.65
N THR A 149 -0.37 -2.80 -8.22
CA THR A 149 1.03 -2.47 -7.89
C THR A 149 1.07 -1.46 -6.74
N PRO A 150 1.74 -1.77 -5.62
CA PRO A 150 1.67 -0.93 -4.43
C PRO A 150 2.42 0.39 -4.55
N ARG A 151 1.93 1.38 -3.81
CA ARG A 151 2.70 2.56 -3.43
C ARG A 151 3.85 2.15 -2.52
N LEU A 152 5.05 2.62 -2.84
CA LEU A 152 6.29 2.42 -2.09
C LEU A 152 6.85 3.75 -1.54
N GLY A 153 6.58 4.86 -2.23
CA GLY A 153 7.05 6.19 -1.83
C GLY A 153 6.48 6.62 -0.47
N GLY A 154 7.36 7.04 0.44
CA GLY A 154 7.01 7.41 1.81
C GLY A 154 6.75 6.23 2.75
N GLN A 155 7.01 4.99 2.31
CA GLN A 155 6.90 3.81 3.14
C GLN A 155 8.13 3.67 4.04
N HIS A 156 7.96 3.14 5.26
CA HIS A 156 9.05 2.92 6.20
C HIS A 156 10.18 2.05 5.63
N GLU A 157 11.43 2.50 5.75
CA GLU A 157 12.63 1.77 5.30
C GLU A 157 12.65 0.35 5.86
N ALA A 158 12.42 0.20 7.15
CA ALA A 158 12.43 -1.11 7.80
C ALA A 158 11.33 -2.05 7.26
N TYR A 159 10.14 -1.51 6.96
CA TYR A 159 9.07 -2.30 6.35
C TYR A 159 9.43 -2.74 4.92
N LEU A 160 9.97 -1.84 4.10
CA LEU A 160 10.39 -2.14 2.73
C LEU A 160 11.47 -3.23 2.72
N LYS A 161 12.49 -3.11 3.58
CA LYS A 161 13.55 -4.13 3.72
C LYS A 161 12.97 -5.50 4.09
N ARG A 162 12.04 -5.55 5.06
CA ARG A 162 11.38 -6.81 5.42
C ARG A 162 10.62 -7.40 4.25
N GLN A 163 9.83 -6.59 3.53
CA GLN A 163 9.03 -7.10 2.41
C GLN A 163 9.89 -7.58 1.24
N LEU A 164 10.96 -6.88 0.90
CA LEU A 164 11.90 -7.34 -0.12
C LEU A 164 12.53 -8.70 0.29
N LYS A 165 12.87 -8.87 1.58
CA LYS A 165 13.35 -10.17 2.09
C LYS A 165 12.28 -11.27 2.01
N VAL A 166 11.03 -10.97 2.31
CA VAL A 166 9.90 -11.92 2.22
C VAL A 166 9.72 -12.47 0.81
N PHE A 167 10.01 -11.69 -0.23
CA PHE A 167 9.90 -12.15 -1.62
C PHE A 167 10.98 -13.17 -2.06
N TYR A 168 12.06 -13.34 -1.32
CA TYR A 168 13.00 -14.46 -1.58
C TYR A 168 12.41 -15.83 -1.20
N GLY A 169 11.46 -15.85 -0.26
CA GLY A 169 10.68 -17.04 0.11
C GLY A 169 9.37 -17.14 -0.67
N ASN A 170 8.49 -18.01 -0.22
CA ASN A 170 7.16 -18.22 -0.81
C ASN A 170 6.02 -17.71 0.08
N ASP A 171 6.30 -16.85 1.03
CA ASP A 171 5.30 -16.34 1.99
C ASP A 171 4.27 -15.40 1.37
N ARG A 172 4.55 -14.91 0.15
CA ARG A 172 3.64 -14.08 -0.66
C ARG A 172 3.51 -14.64 -2.08
N PRO A 173 2.91 -15.83 -2.26
CA PRO A 173 2.96 -16.57 -3.53
C PRO A 173 2.33 -15.84 -4.72
N ALA A 174 1.38 -14.95 -4.49
CA ALA A 174 0.77 -14.14 -5.55
C ALA A 174 1.69 -13.05 -6.12
N ALA A 175 2.82 -12.76 -5.47
CA ALA A 175 3.74 -11.69 -5.91
C ALA A 175 4.82 -12.22 -6.88
N THR A 176 4.45 -12.98 -7.88
CA THR A 176 5.36 -13.71 -8.79
C THR A 176 6.42 -12.81 -9.44
N ALA A 177 6.04 -11.61 -9.91
CA ALA A 177 7.00 -10.66 -10.49
C ALA A 177 8.07 -10.24 -9.48
N MET A 178 7.71 -10.02 -8.20
CA MET A 178 8.66 -9.60 -7.19
C MET A 178 9.61 -10.73 -6.78
N HIS A 179 9.18 -11.99 -6.82
CA HIS A 179 10.07 -13.15 -6.60
C HIS A 179 11.22 -13.18 -7.62
N GLU A 180 10.95 -12.83 -8.87
CA GLU A 180 12.01 -12.78 -9.89
C GLU A 180 12.94 -11.56 -9.70
N VAL A 181 12.35 -10.40 -9.41
CA VAL A 181 13.11 -9.15 -9.20
C VAL A 181 14.12 -9.27 -8.08
N VAL A 182 13.72 -9.82 -6.92
CA VAL A 182 14.61 -9.86 -5.74
C VAL A 182 15.82 -10.78 -5.94
N LYS A 183 15.75 -11.79 -6.80
CA LYS A 183 16.88 -12.71 -7.08
C LYS A 183 18.13 -11.98 -7.57
N GLY A 184 17.97 -10.86 -8.26
CA GLY A 184 19.08 -10.05 -8.76
C GLY A 184 19.60 -8.98 -7.80
N LEU A 185 18.96 -8.81 -6.63
CA LEU A 185 19.31 -7.80 -5.65
C LEU A 185 20.24 -8.37 -4.56
N THR A 186 21.25 -7.60 -4.18
CA THR A 186 22.05 -7.86 -2.99
C THR A 186 21.42 -7.22 -1.75
N GLU A 187 21.87 -7.56 -0.54
CA GLU A 187 21.38 -6.93 0.69
C GLU A 187 21.65 -5.41 0.69
N LYS A 188 22.80 -4.98 0.17
CA LYS A 188 23.11 -3.54 -0.01
C LYS A 188 22.15 -2.86 -0.98
N ASP A 189 21.74 -3.52 -2.05
CA ASP A 189 20.73 -2.99 -2.98
C ASP A 189 19.38 -2.82 -2.28
N VAL A 190 18.95 -3.81 -1.50
CA VAL A 190 17.71 -3.76 -0.71
C VAL A 190 17.73 -2.59 0.27
N GLU A 191 18.83 -2.39 0.99
CA GLU A 191 19.00 -1.25 1.90
C GLU A 191 18.95 0.09 1.17
N ALA A 192 19.64 0.22 0.05
CA ALA A 192 19.68 1.44 -0.74
C ALA A 192 18.30 1.79 -1.31
N ILE A 193 17.61 0.82 -1.92
CA ILE A 193 16.26 1.01 -2.47
C ILE A 193 15.27 1.44 -1.37
N ALA A 194 15.29 0.78 -0.22
CA ALA A 194 14.41 1.10 0.89
C ALA A 194 14.69 2.50 1.44
N HIS A 195 15.97 2.87 1.59
CA HIS A 195 16.39 4.20 2.02
C HIS A 195 15.96 5.31 1.04
N TYR A 196 16.06 5.07 -0.27
CA TYR A 196 15.56 6.00 -1.28
C TYR A 196 14.04 6.19 -1.19
N LEU A 197 13.29 5.09 -1.11
CA LEU A 197 11.82 5.09 -1.19
C LEU A 197 11.15 5.74 0.03
N GLN A 198 11.71 5.61 1.23
CA GLN A 198 11.14 6.29 2.40
C GLN A 198 11.15 7.80 2.28
N ALA A 199 12.06 8.36 1.48
CA ALA A 199 12.24 9.80 1.27
C ALA A 199 11.47 10.37 0.05
N GLN A 200 10.59 9.58 -0.59
CA GLN A 200 9.79 10.01 -1.76
C GLN A 200 8.45 10.67 -1.42
#